data_44c57b23aeb32a22060889f89528ea57
#
_entry.id   44c57b23aeb32a22060889f89528ea57
#
_cell.length_a   1.000
_cell.length_b   1.000
_cell.length_c   1.000
_cell.angle_alpha   90.00
_cell.angle_beta   90.00
_cell.angle_gamma   90.00
#
_symmetry.space_group_name_H-M   'P 1'
#
loop_
_entity.id
_entity.type
_entity.pdbx_description
1 polymer ?
#
loop_
_entity_poly.entity_id
_entity_poly.type
_entity_poly.pdbx_seq_one_letter_code
_entity_poly.pdbx_strand_id
1 'polypeptide(L)'
;MEPLIRLFSAWSGKAPDKIEALPPTGSNRRYYRIFYTSQQTPDRPACGQTSCIGVVGTNRSENLCFTGMARHFASQGINVPEVYAVSEDGMCYIQEDLGTLTLFEAVARGRNSGNYSDEEKALLLKTIRLL
;
A
#
# COMPACT_ATOMS: atom_id res chain seq x y z
N MET A 1 13.09 2.95 -10.97
CA MET A 1 13.62 2.66 -9.62
C MET A 1 14.21 3.92 -8.98
N GLU A 2 15.16 4.58 -9.63
CA GLU A 2 15.81 5.79 -9.11
C GLU A 2 14.84 6.90 -8.66
N PRO A 3 13.80 7.28 -9.43
CA PRO A 3 12.83 8.30 -8.98
C PRO A 3 12.09 7.90 -7.70
N LEU A 4 11.76 6.62 -7.55
CA LEU A 4 11.10 6.10 -6.35
C LEU A 4 12.01 6.18 -5.12
N ILE A 5 13.30 5.85 -5.28
CA ILE A 5 14.29 5.93 -4.20
C ILE A 5 14.48 7.40 -3.75
N ARG A 6 14.53 8.33 -4.69
CA ARG A 6 14.60 9.77 -4.38
C ARG A 6 13.36 10.24 -3.61
N LEU A 7 12.17 9.86 -4.06
CA LEU A 7 10.93 10.19 -3.37
C LEU A 7 10.92 9.63 -1.96
N PHE A 8 11.31 8.37 -1.80
CA PHE A 8 11.40 7.72 -0.49
C PHE A 8 12.37 8.45 0.43
N SER A 9 13.58 8.76 -0.06
CA SER A 9 14.61 9.44 0.73
C SER A 9 14.19 10.86 1.11
N ALA A 10 13.50 11.58 0.23
CA ALA A 10 12.96 12.90 0.53
C ALA A 10 11.86 12.86 1.61
N TRP A 11 10.99 11.85 1.56
CA TRP A 11 9.91 11.67 2.53
C TRP A 11 10.42 11.15 3.89
N SER A 12 11.28 10.12 3.88
CA SER A 12 11.73 9.44 5.10
C SER A 12 12.97 10.05 5.76
N GLY A 13 13.69 10.90 5.04
CA GLY A 13 14.98 11.47 5.47
C GLY A 13 16.17 10.51 5.40
N LYS A 14 16.01 9.34 4.78
CA LYS A 14 17.06 8.30 4.69
C LYS A 14 16.90 7.40 3.46
N ALA A 15 17.94 6.62 3.18
CA ALA A 15 17.88 5.58 2.17
C ALA A 15 17.06 4.37 2.65
N PRO A 16 16.43 3.62 1.74
CA PRO A 16 15.79 2.36 2.10
C PRO A 16 16.83 1.30 2.49
N ASP A 17 16.47 0.44 3.46
CA ASP A 17 17.31 -0.69 3.84
C ASP A 17 17.24 -1.82 2.78
N LYS A 18 16.05 -2.06 2.24
CA LYS A 18 15.78 -3.08 1.23
C LYS A 18 14.58 -2.69 0.38
N ILE A 19 14.60 -3.07 -0.89
CA ILE A 19 13.45 -2.92 -1.81
C ILE A 19 13.17 -4.26 -2.47
N GLU A 20 11.93 -4.71 -2.41
CA GLU A 20 11.45 -5.93 -3.05
C GLU A 20 10.37 -5.59 -4.09
N ALA A 21 10.55 -6.05 -5.33
CA ALA A 21 9.51 -5.95 -6.32
C ALA A 21 8.37 -6.92 -5.97
N LEU A 22 7.14 -6.42 -5.98
CA LEU A 22 5.96 -7.26 -5.79
C LEU A 22 5.56 -7.90 -7.13
N PRO A 23 4.89 -9.07 -7.09
CA PRO A 23 4.40 -9.71 -8.30
C PRO A 23 3.56 -8.76 -9.14
N PRO A 24 3.70 -8.79 -10.48
CA PRO A 24 2.90 -7.96 -11.36
C PRO A 24 1.41 -8.36 -11.22
N THR A 25 0.56 -7.35 -11.11
CA THR A 25 -0.89 -7.49 -11.19
C THR A 25 -1.34 -7.07 -12.59
N GLY A 26 -2.60 -7.23 -12.94
CA GLY A 26 -3.13 -6.84 -14.25
C GLY A 26 -3.03 -5.33 -14.60
N SER A 27 -2.32 -4.56 -13.81
CA SER A 27 -2.08 -3.12 -13.98
C SER A 27 -0.69 -2.85 -14.58
N ASN A 28 -0.55 -1.76 -15.32
CA ASN A 28 0.75 -1.26 -15.80
C ASN A 28 1.61 -0.65 -14.67
N ARG A 29 1.07 -0.52 -13.47
CA ARG A 29 1.81 -0.05 -12.30
C ARG A 29 2.70 -1.14 -11.76
N ARG A 30 3.89 -0.73 -11.31
CA ARG A 30 4.84 -1.59 -10.60
C ARG A 30 4.85 -1.23 -9.13
N TYR A 31 4.73 -2.25 -8.30
CA TYR A 31 4.67 -2.12 -6.84
C TYR A 31 5.95 -2.66 -6.23
N TYR A 32 6.46 -1.96 -5.21
CA TYR A 32 7.67 -2.30 -4.49
C TYR A 32 7.41 -2.20 -2.99
N ARG A 33 7.80 -3.20 -2.23
CA ARG A 33 7.84 -3.10 -0.79
C ARG A 33 9.19 -2.55 -0.37
N ILE A 34 9.18 -1.43 0.33
CA ILE A 34 10.36 -0.71 0.78
C ILE A 34 10.46 -0.92 2.28
N PHE A 35 11.53 -1.55 2.72
CA PHE A 35 11.83 -1.78 4.13
C PHE A 35 12.78 -0.69 4.63
N TYR A 36 12.53 -0.22 5.84
CA TYR A 36 13.36 0.79 6.48
C TYR A 36 13.24 0.71 8.00
N THR A 37 14.27 1.13 8.70
CA THR A 37 14.28 1.24 10.15
C THR A 37 13.68 2.59 10.54
N SER A 38 12.58 2.63 11.30
CA SER A 38 12.03 3.88 11.78
C SER A 38 12.98 4.53 12.79
N GLN A 39 13.12 5.86 12.71
CA GLN A 39 13.87 6.58 13.75
C GLN A 39 13.10 6.54 15.07
N GLN A 40 13.84 6.37 16.17
CA GLN A 40 13.28 6.51 17.51
C GLN A 40 12.79 7.95 17.71
N THR A 41 11.51 8.09 18.01
CA THR A 41 11.02 9.32 18.65
C THR A 41 10.83 9.05 20.14
N PRO A 42 10.91 10.07 21.02
CA PRO A 42 10.73 9.90 22.47
C PRO A 42 9.46 9.16 22.88
N ASP A 43 8.41 9.25 22.06
CA ASP A 43 7.11 8.65 22.31
C ASP A 43 6.88 7.29 21.61
N ARG A 44 7.88 6.81 20.85
CA ARG A 44 7.79 5.54 20.14
C ARG A 44 9.10 4.76 20.33
N PRO A 45 9.08 3.66 21.09
CA PRO A 45 10.26 2.79 21.20
C PRO A 45 10.67 2.33 19.80
N ALA A 46 11.98 2.09 19.61
CA ALA A 46 12.49 1.53 18.37
C ALA A 46 11.68 0.26 18.03
N CYS A 47 10.67 0.45 17.22
CA CYS A 47 9.96 -0.66 16.62
C CYS A 47 10.81 -1.09 15.43
N GLY A 48 11.10 -2.37 15.33
CA GLY A 48 11.96 -2.95 14.32
C GLY A 48 11.71 -2.47 12.89
N GLN A 49 12.19 -3.20 11.94
CA GLN A 49 12.02 -2.91 10.51
C GLN A 49 10.54 -2.67 10.17
N THR A 50 10.24 -1.52 9.61
CA THR A 50 8.92 -1.16 9.09
C THR A 50 8.93 -1.18 7.57
N SER A 51 7.78 -1.13 6.94
CA SER A 51 7.67 -1.13 5.48
C SER A 51 6.61 -0.16 4.97
N CYS A 52 6.79 0.28 3.73
CA CYS A 52 5.79 1.01 2.95
C CYS A 52 5.77 0.48 1.53
N ILE A 53 4.75 0.83 0.77
CA ILE A 53 4.62 0.45 -0.63
C ILE A 53 4.97 1.64 -1.51
N GLY A 54 6.00 1.46 -2.35
CA GLY A 54 6.33 2.38 -3.42
C GLY A 54 5.66 1.95 -4.71
N VAL A 55 5.08 2.89 -5.43
CA VAL A 55 4.40 2.64 -6.70
C VAL A 55 5.02 3.47 -7.80
N VAL A 56 5.32 2.84 -8.92
CA VAL A 56 5.76 3.48 -10.16
C VAL A 56 4.70 3.25 -11.22
N GLY A 57 4.07 4.32 -11.66
CA GLY A 57 3.05 4.28 -12.70
C GLY A 57 3.58 4.74 -14.05
N THR A 58 2.84 4.44 -15.10
CA THR A 58 3.14 4.85 -16.48
C THR A 58 2.28 6.02 -16.94
N ASN A 59 1.24 6.38 -16.18
CA ASN A 59 0.30 7.44 -16.51
C ASN A 59 0.14 8.41 -15.32
N ARG A 60 0.59 9.65 -15.52
CA ARG A 60 0.54 10.71 -14.52
C ARG A 60 -0.89 11.01 -14.05
N SER A 61 -1.81 11.19 -15.00
CA SER A 61 -3.20 11.54 -14.68
C SER A 61 -3.88 10.46 -13.87
N GLU A 62 -3.66 9.20 -14.21
CA GLU A 62 -4.19 8.05 -13.47
C GLU A 62 -3.62 7.99 -12.04
N ASN A 63 -2.33 8.22 -11.87
CA ASN A 63 -1.72 8.26 -10.54
C ASN A 63 -2.25 9.40 -9.68
N LEU A 64 -2.42 10.60 -10.25
CA LEU A 64 -2.96 11.75 -9.54
C LEU A 64 -4.43 11.56 -9.15
N CYS A 65 -5.23 10.95 -10.04
CA CYS A 65 -6.60 10.57 -9.71
C CYS A 65 -6.63 9.57 -8.55
N PHE A 66 -5.82 8.53 -8.60
CA PHE A 66 -5.75 7.51 -7.55
C PHE A 66 -5.36 8.11 -6.20
N THR A 67 -4.27 8.87 -6.15
CA THR A 67 -3.78 9.47 -4.90
C THR A 67 -4.72 10.54 -4.36
N GLY A 68 -5.36 11.31 -5.24
CA GLY A 68 -6.38 12.31 -4.88
C GLY A 68 -7.63 11.66 -4.28
N MET A 69 -8.14 10.60 -4.90
CA MET A 69 -9.29 9.84 -4.39
C MET A 69 -8.95 9.17 -3.04
N ALA A 70 -7.77 8.55 -2.92
CA ALA A 70 -7.34 7.93 -1.67
C ALA A 70 -7.31 8.94 -0.51
N ARG A 71 -6.75 10.12 -0.74
CA ARG A 71 -6.72 11.20 0.25
C ARG A 71 -8.12 11.72 0.60
N HIS A 72 -8.98 11.85 -0.42
CA HIS A 72 -10.37 12.26 -0.21
C HIS A 72 -11.12 11.24 0.66
N PHE A 73 -11.05 9.97 0.32
CA PHE A 73 -11.70 8.90 1.09
C PHE A 73 -11.17 8.83 2.53
N ALA A 74 -9.86 8.95 2.72
CA ALA A 74 -9.27 9.01 4.06
C ALA A 74 -9.83 10.19 4.87
N SER A 75 -9.98 11.38 4.25
CA SER A 75 -10.57 12.57 4.89
C SER A 75 -12.03 12.38 5.30
N GLN A 76 -12.75 11.47 4.65
CA GLN A 76 -14.13 11.09 4.98
C GLN A 76 -14.23 9.93 5.97
N GLY A 77 -13.11 9.50 6.53
CA GLY A 77 -13.07 8.38 7.48
C GLY A 77 -13.21 7.00 6.84
N ILE A 78 -13.09 6.89 5.52
CA ILE A 78 -13.09 5.61 4.82
C ILE A 78 -11.72 4.98 4.94
N ASN A 79 -11.70 3.70 5.28
CA ASN A 79 -10.47 2.94 5.51
C ASN A 79 -9.80 2.58 4.18
N VAL A 80 -8.84 3.38 3.78
CA VAL A 80 -8.01 3.19 2.57
C VAL A 80 -6.53 3.30 2.94
N PRO A 81 -5.59 2.77 2.13
CA PRO A 81 -4.17 2.98 2.35
C PRO A 81 -3.83 4.47 2.38
N GLU A 82 -3.10 4.90 3.40
CA GLU A 82 -2.65 6.28 3.50
C GLU A 82 -1.59 6.57 2.43
N VAL A 83 -1.72 7.69 1.74
CA VAL A 83 -0.74 8.17 0.76
C VAL A 83 0.25 9.10 1.46
N TYR A 84 1.48 8.65 1.61
CA TYR A 84 2.52 9.36 2.35
C TYR A 84 3.21 10.45 1.52
N ALA A 85 3.49 10.18 0.26
CA ALA A 85 4.18 11.10 -0.63
C ALA A 85 3.84 10.83 -2.10
N VAL A 86 3.90 11.88 -2.92
CA VAL A 86 3.73 11.80 -4.38
C VAL A 86 4.87 12.60 -5.01
N SER A 87 5.48 12.07 -6.07
CA SER A 87 6.52 12.79 -6.81
C SER A 87 5.96 14.00 -7.56
N GLU A 88 6.78 15.02 -7.80
CA GLU A 88 6.37 16.25 -8.50
C GLU A 88 5.81 15.96 -9.89
N ASP A 89 6.41 14.99 -10.60
CA ASP A 89 5.94 14.55 -11.91
C ASP A 89 4.69 13.65 -11.86
N GLY A 90 4.25 13.25 -10.66
CA GLY A 90 3.10 12.37 -10.47
C GLY A 90 3.31 10.93 -10.94
N MET A 91 4.53 10.52 -11.27
CA MET A 91 4.82 9.19 -11.79
C MET A 91 5.06 8.15 -10.69
N CYS A 92 5.45 8.61 -9.49
CA CYS A 92 5.70 7.75 -8.33
C CYS A 92 4.90 8.25 -7.12
N TYR A 93 4.52 7.32 -6.26
CA TYR A 93 3.97 7.65 -4.94
C TYR A 93 4.30 6.57 -3.92
N ILE A 94 4.20 6.94 -2.65
CA ILE A 94 4.43 6.05 -1.50
C ILE A 94 3.15 5.98 -0.70
N GLN A 95 2.75 4.79 -0.35
CA GLN A 95 1.55 4.53 0.44
C GLN A 95 1.81 3.53 1.56
N GLU A 96 0.86 3.46 2.47
CA GLU A 96 0.83 2.50 3.57
C GLU A 96 0.91 1.05 3.08
N ASP A 97 1.70 0.24 3.78
CA ASP A 97 1.76 -1.21 3.56
C ASP A 97 0.72 -1.90 4.45
N LEU A 98 -0.30 -2.46 3.82
CA LEU A 98 -1.37 -3.20 4.51
C LEU A 98 -1.06 -4.69 4.70
N GLY A 99 0.17 -5.12 4.41
CA GLY A 99 0.61 -6.49 4.56
C GLY A 99 0.53 -7.32 3.28
N THR A 100 0.55 -8.63 3.43
CA THR A 100 0.69 -9.57 2.31
C THR A 100 -0.57 -10.35 2.00
N LEU A 101 -1.50 -10.47 2.95
CA LEU A 101 -2.73 -11.25 2.79
C LEU A 101 -3.83 -10.41 2.15
N THR A 102 -4.25 -10.79 0.95
CA THR A 102 -5.39 -10.18 0.26
C THR A 102 -6.71 -10.87 0.66
N LEU A 103 -7.83 -10.17 0.50
CA LEU A 103 -9.15 -10.79 0.68
C LEU A 103 -9.34 -11.99 -0.25
N PHE A 104 -8.84 -11.88 -1.49
CA PHE A 104 -8.90 -12.96 -2.48
C PHE A 104 -8.22 -14.24 -1.98
N GLU A 105 -7.06 -14.11 -1.33
CA GLU A 105 -6.35 -15.24 -0.73
C GLU A 105 -7.01 -15.73 0.55
N ALA A 106 -7.51 -14.81 1.40
CA ALA A 106 -8.17 -15.14 2.64
C ALA A 106 -9.42 -16.01 2.46
N VAL A 107 -10.12 -15.86 1.34
CA VAL A 107 -11.34 -16.64 1.01
C VAL A 107 -11.09 -17.71 -0.07
N ALA A 108 -9.83 -18.08 -0.30
CA ALA A 108 -9.46 -19.02 -1.38
C ALA A 108 -10.10 -20.41 -1.20
N ARG A 109 -10.20 -20.92 0.02
CA ARG A 109 -10.79 -22.24 0.29
C ARG A 109 -12.26 -22.29 -0.12
N GLY A 110 -13.05 -21.30 0.30
CA GLY A 110 -14.47 -21.19 -0.05
C GLY A 110 -14.68 -21.00 -1.55
N ARG A 111 -13.88 -20.14 -2.17
CA ARG A 111 -13.94 -19.92 -3.62
C ARG A 111 -13.64 -21.19 -4.42
N ASN A 112 -12.63 -21.96 -4.03
CA ASN A 112 -12.20 -23.16 -4.76
C ASN A 112 -13.16 -24.35 -4.52
N SER A 113 -13.74 -24.45 -3.32
CA SER A 113 -14.67 -25.54 -2.97
C SER A 113 -16.13 -25.25 -3.28
N GLY A 114 -16.49 -23.98 -3.51
CA GLY A 114 -17.88 -23.53 -3.61
C GLY A 114 -18.61 -23.42 -2.27
N ASN A 115 -17.91 -23.65 -1.14
CA ASN A 115 -18.45 -23.66 0.21
C ASN A 115 -17.62 -22.73 1.12
N TYR A 116 -18.13 -21.52 1.37
CA TYR A 116 -17.48 -20.58 2.26
C TYR A 116 -17.74 -20.93 3.73
N SER A 117 -16.68 -20.92 4.54
CA SER A 117 -16.79 -21.04 5.99
C SER A 117 -17.47 -19.79 6.60
N ASP A 118 -17.90 -19.89 7.86
CA ASP A 118 -18.52 -18.75 8.56
C ASP A 118 -17.52 -17.59 8.71
N GLU A 119 -16.24 -17.88 8.91
CA GLU A 119 -15.16 -16.87 8.97
C GLU A 119 -14.96 -16.16 7.64
N GLU A 120 -14.94 -16.89 6.53
CA GLU A 120 -14.84 -16.34 5.17
C GLU A 120 -16.06 -15.48 4.82
N LYS A 121 -17.27 -15.94 5.17
CA LYS A 121 -18.52 -15.15 5.02
C LYS A 121 -18.47 -13.86 5.83
N ALA A 122 -17.96 -13.89 7.05
CA ALA A 122 -17.81 -12.72 7.89
C ALA A 122 -16.86 -11.68 7.28
N LEU A 123 -15.74 -12.12 6.67
CA LEU A 123 -14.82 -11.24 5.95
C LEU A 123 -15.46 -10.58 4.74
N LEU A 124 -16.20 -11.35 3.94
CA LEU A 124 -16.91 -10.82 2.77
C LEU A 124 -18.00 -9.81 3.18
N LEU A 125 -18.77 -10.09 4.23
CA LEU A 125 -19.78 -9.17 4.76
C LEU A 125 -19.17 -7.90 5.30
N LYS A 126 -18.02 -7.99 5.99
CA LYS A 126 -17.28 -6.81 6.46
C LYS A 126 -16.84 -5.92 5.31
N THR A 127 -16.40 -6.50 4.22
CA THR A 127 -16.00 -5.75 3.01
C THR A 127 -17.19 -5.01 2.40
N ILE A 128 -18.35 -5.65 2.28
CA ILE A 128 -19.57 -5.03 1.77
C ILE A 128 -20.04 -3.86 2.66
N ARG A 129 -19.91 -3.98 3.97
CA ARG A 129 -20.28 -2.94 4.92
C ARG A 129 -19.38 -1.71 4.88
N LEU A 130 -18.16 -1.84 4.32
CA LEU A 130 -17.24 -0.71 4.11
C LEU A 130 -17.59 0.13 2.88
N LEU A 131 -18.38 -0.42 1.97
CA LEU A 131 -18.86 0.26 0.77
C LEU A 131 -20.13 1.07 1.07
#